data_103ff5ffffd5ff64bddb7f43a7123bba
#
_entry.id   103ff5ffffd5ff64bddb7f43a7123bba
#
_cell.length_a   1.000
_cell.length_b   1.000
_cell.length_c   1.000
_cell.angle_alpha   90.00
_cell.angle_beta   90.00
_cell.angle_gamma   90.00
#
_symmetry.space_group_name_H-M   'P 1'
#
loop_
_entity.id
_entity.type
_entity.pdbx_description
1 polymer ?
#
loop_
_entity_poly.entity_id
_entity_poly.type
_entity_poly.pdbx_seq_one_letter_code
_entity_poly.pdbx_strand_id
1 'polypeptide(L)'
;MTSSQDRDATRNGKSHLCALLLLAAMTGSTSPALAAGGDVAVVVRPETPVDNLSLSEVRKLFLGDRQFWTGSLRVTLLIRAPTSHERDVVLKTIYRMSEPQFRQYWISKVFRAEASSGPKIVYSNSMATELVLAIPGSVAFVDATEVPKGLRVVKIEGTLPGDPAYPLK
;
A
#
# COMPACT_ATOMS: atom_id res chain seq x y z
N MET A 1 84.03 14.23 -41.76
CA MET A 1 84.19 15.64 -41.44
C MET A 1 83.24 15.90 -40.29
N THR A 2 83.87 15.86 -39.18
CA THR A 2 84.02 16.89 -38.17
C THR A 2 82.70 17.18 -37.50
N SER A 3 82.59 16.83 -36.32
CA SER A 3 83.18 17.38 -35.08
C SER A 3 82.03 17.87 -34.19
N SER A 4 81.94 17.35 -33.12
CA SER A 4 82.50 17.77 -31.84
C SER A 4 81.37 18.37 -30.98
N GLN A 5 81.13 17.70 -29.88
CA GLN A 5 81.45 18.19 -28.52
C GLN A 5 80.60 19.41 -28.14
N ASP A 6 80.14 19.55 -27.00
CA ASP A 6 80.59 19.13 -25.69
C ASP A 6 79.52 19.59 -24.67
N ARG A 7 79.36 18.79 -23.60
CA ARG A 7 79.30 19.25 -22.20
C ARG A 7 78.41 20.45 -21.87
N ASP A 8 77.79 20.54 -20.82
CA ASP A 8 77.98 20.06 -19.43
C ASP A 8 76.70 20.38 -18.65
N ALA A 9 76.39 19.48 -17.86
CA ALA A 9 76.36 19.60 -16.42
C ALA A 9 75.44 20.60 -15.75
N THR A 10 74.84 20.05 -14.82
CA THR A 10 74.59 20.53 -13.44
C THR A 10 73.19 21.00 -13.18
N ARG A 11 72.53 20.16 -12.42
CA ARG A 11 72.38 20.26 -10.98
C ARG A 11 71.11 20.94 -10.48
N ASN A 12 70.50 20.18 -9.69
CA ASN A 12 69.64 20.62 -8.55
C ASN A 12 68.26 21.12 -8.92
N GLY A 13 67.39 20.54 -8.38
CA GLY A 13 66.95 20.57 -7.03
C GLY A 13 65.49 20.15 -6.91
N LYS A 14 65.37 19.21 -6.11
CA LYS A 14 64.38 19.14 -5.07
C LYS A 14 62.95 19.56 -5.37
N SER A 15 62.19 18.61 -5.08
CA SER A 15 61.01 18.78 -4.22
C SER A 15 59.67 18.76 -4.90
N HIS A 16 59.08 17.71 -4.55
CA HIS A 16 57.73 17.70 -4.02
C HIS A 16 56.62 18.03 -5.02
N LEU A 17 55.81 17.19 -5.32
CA LEU A 17 54.67 16.86 -4.51
C LEU A 17 53.91 15.74 -5.16
N CYS A 18 53.88 14.64 -4.48
CA CYS A 18 52.83 13.66 -4.69
C CYS A 18 51.48 14.34 -4.51
N ALA A 19 50.79 14.61 -5.58
CA ALA A 19 49.37 14.87 -5.54
C ALA A 19 48.67 13.53 -5.81
N LEU A 20 48.48 12.76 -4.76
CA LEU A 20 47.53 11.66 -4.74
C LEU A 20 46.15 12.27 -4.86
N LEU A 21 45.61 12.28 -6.05
CA LEU A 21 44.18 12.47 -6.30
C LEU A 21 43.46 11.22 -5.83
N LEU A 22 43.03 11.20 -4.58
CA LEU A 22 42.01 10.29 -4.04
C LEU A 22 40.69 10.64 -4.72
N LEU A 23 40.40 9.96 -5.81
CA LEU A 23 39.06 9.94 -6.41
C LEU A 23 38.21 9.07 -5.52
N ALA A 24 37.57 9.67 -4.50
CA ALA A 24 36.56 9.02 -3.71
C ALA A 24 35.36 8.71 -4.60
N ALA A 25 35.31 7.48 -5.09
CA ALA A 25 34.13 6.92 -5.73
C ALA A 25 33.02 6.83 -4.65
N MET A 26 32.16 7.83 -4.60
CA MET A 26 30.89 7.73 -3.92
C MET A 26 30.00 6.75 -4.68
N THR A 27 30.14 5.49 -4.36
CA THR A 27 29.14 4.48 -4.72
C THR A 27 27.89 4.78 -3.89
N GLY A 28 27.04 5.65 -4.42
CA GLY A 28 25.71 5.83 -3.93
C GLY A 28 24.97 4.50 -4.05
N SER A 29 24.87 3.76 -2.96
CA SER A 29 23.96 2.63 -2.85
C SER A 29 22.54 3.18 -2.96
N THR A 30 22.01 3.25 -4.17
CA THR A 30 20.58 3.35 -4.40
C THR A 30 20.00 2.00 -3.98
N SER A 31 19.66 1.87 -2.70
CA SER A 31 18.72 0.83 -2.27
C SER A 31 17.49 0.99 -3.13
N PRO A 32 17.01 -0.08 -3.82
CA PRO A 32 15.69 -0.01 -4.38
C PRO A 32 14.74 0.22 -3.20
N ALA A 33 14.15 1.40 -3.14
CA ALA A 33 12.97 1.59 -2.33
C ALA A 33 11.97 0.58 -2.88
N LEU A 34 11.79 -0.55 -2.20
CA LEU A 34 10.56 -1.30 -2.35
C LEU A 34 9.48 -0.24 -2.19
N ALA A 35 8.67 -0.08 -3.23
CA ALA A 35 7.49 0.75 -3.15
C ALA A 35 6.68 0.19 -1.98
N ALA A 36 6.88 0.78 -0.80
CA ALA A 36 5.98 0.56 0.31
C ALA A 36 4.64 1.07 -0.21
N GLY A 37 3.72 0.15 -0.46
CA GLY A 37 2.37 0.52 -0.83
C GLY A 37 1.86 1.50 0.22
N GLY A 38 1.11 2.51 -0.20
CA GLY A 38 0.54 3.50 0.70
C GLY A 38 -0.46 2.89 1.69
N ASP A 39 -0.91 3.70 2.64
CA ASP A 39 -1.98 3.30 3.55
C ASP A 39 -3.23 2.88 2.77
N VAL A 40 -3.94 1.90 3.29
CA VAL A 40 -5.18 1.39 2.68
C VAL A 40 -6.38 2.01 3.36
N ALA A 41 -7.14 2.83 2.61
CA ALA A 41 -8.34 3.49 3.10
C ALA A 41 -9.56 2.58 3.03
N VAL A 42 -10.39 2.62 4.07
CA VAL A 42 -11.76 2.07 4.04
C VAL A 42 -12.70 3.17 3.57
N VAL A 43 -13.36 2.96 2.44
CA VAL A 43 -14.22 3.97 1.82
C VAL A 43 -15.67 3.52 1.71
N VAL A 44 -16.57 4.46 1.93
CA VAL A 44 -18.03 4.30 1.82
C VAL A 44 -18.64 5.52 1.13
N ARG A 45 -19.92 5.41 0.76
CA ARG A 45 -20.69 6.59 0.35
C ARG A 45 -20.86 7.57 1.52
N PRO A 46 -20.94 8.87 1.24
CA PRO A 46 -21.14 9.89 2.30
C PRO A 46 -22.40 9.66 3.16
N GLU A 47 -23.46 9.11 2.56
CA GLU A 47 -24.73 8.85 3.25
C GLU A 47 -24.71 7.59 4.12
N THR A 48 -23.66 6.75 4.00
CA THR A 48 -23.52 5.55 4.84
C THR A 48 -23.33 6.00 6.29
N PRO A 49 -24.14 5.51 7.25
CA PRO A 49 -24.14 5.99 8.63
C PRO A 49 -22.97 5.41 9.43
N VAL A 50 -21.74 5.76 9.03
CA VAL A 50 -20.51 5.32 9.70
C VAL A 50 -19.41 6.36 9.52
N ASP A 51 -18.77 6.77 10.60
CA ASP A 51 -17.64 7.70 10.59
C ASP A 51 -16.37 7.06 11.16
N ASN A 52 -16.52 6.15 12.10
CA ASN A 52 -15.42 5.48 12.78
C ASN A 52 -15.79 4.03 13.09
N LEU A 53 -14.84 3.15 12.94
CA LEU A 53 -14.94 1.73 13.32
C LEU A 53 -13.69 1.34 14.09
N SER A 54 -13.86 0.52 15.12
CA SER A 54 -12.74 -0.21 15.69
C SER A 54 -12.22 -1.27 14.69
N LEU A 55 -10.99 -1.69 14.84
CA LEU A 55 -10.42 -2.76 14.01
C LEU A 55 -11.24 -4.06 14.12
N SER A 56 -11.81 -4.31 15.32
CA SER A 56 -12.72 -5.42 15.58
C SER A 56 -14.02 -5.32 14.77
N GLU A 57 -14.60 -4.12 14.67
CA GLU A 57 -15.81 -3.89 13.88
C GLU A 57 -15.54 -4.01 12.37
N VAL A 58 -14.41 -3.44 11.89
CA VAL A 58 -13.98 -3.65 10.51
C VAL A 58 -13.83 -5.14 10.21
N ARG A 59 -13.23 -5.89 11.13
CA ARG A 59 -13.08 -7.34 10.98
C ARG A 59 -14.44 -8.06 10.91
N LYS A 60 -15.37 -7.79 11.82
CA LYS A 60 -16.73 -8.36 11.79
C LYS A 60 -17.46 -8.02 10.48
N LEU A 61 -17.32 -6.79 10.02
CA LEU A 61 -17.90 -6.32 8.78
C LEU A 61 -17.37 -7.14 7.59
N PHE A 62 -16.04 -7.22 7.45
CA PHE A 62 -15.41 -7.90 6.33
C PHE A 62 -15.44 -9.43 6.41
N LEU A 63 -15.57 -10.00 7.58
CA LEU A 63 -15.89 -11.42 7.73
C LEU A 63 -17.35 -11.76 7.40
N GLY A 64 -18.19 -10.75 7.13
CA GLY A 64 -19.61 -10.95 6.83
C GLY A 64 -20.46 -11.31 8.04
N ASP A 65 -19.96 -11.05 9.24
CA ASP A 65 -20.71 -11.26 10.48
C ASP A 65 -21.67 -10.09 10.76
N ARG A 66 -21.35 -8.91 10.24
CA ARG A 66 -22.23 -7.75 10.19
C ARG A 66 -22.70 -7.52 8.77
N GLN A 67 -23.96 -7.82 8.50
CA GLN A 67 -24.54 -7.77 7.14
C GLN A 67 -25.33 -6.48 6.87
N PHE A 68 -25.54 -5.64 7.85
CA PHE A 68 -26.28 -4.38 7.74
C PHE A 68 -25.54 -3.25 8.46
N TRP A 69 -25.58 -2.06 7.90
CA TRP A 69 -25.09 -0.85 8.55
C TRP A 69 -26.02 -0.44 9.67
N THR A 70 -27.25 -0.09 9.31
CA THR A 70 -28.37 0.23 10.21
C THR A 70 -29.67 -0.16 9.49
N GLY A 71 -30.67 -0.61 10.23
CA GLY A 71 -31.98 -0.94 9.67
C GLY A 71 -31.91 -1.88 8.49
N SER A 72 -32.34 -1.43 7.32
CA SER A 72 -32.39 -2.21 6.08
C SER A 72 -31.19 -1.99 5.14
N LEU A 73 -30.26 -1.09 5.46
CA LEU A 73 -29.11 -0.82 4.58
C LEU A 73 -28.09 -1.96 4.63
N ARG A 74 -28.15 -2.82 3.61
CA ARG A 74 -27.29 -4.00 3.51
C ARG A 74 -25.86 -3.64 3.18
N VAL A 75 -24.91 -4.33 3.84
CA VAL A 75 -23.49 -4.23 3.52
C VAL A 75 -23.17 -5.00 2.24
N THR A 76 -22.49 -4.35 1.31
CA THR A 76 -21.90 -4.99 0.14
C THR A 76 -20.39 -4.85 0.19
N LEU A 77 -19.69 -5.96 0.32
CA LEU A 77 -18.24 -5.98 0.44
C LEU A 77 -17.60 -5.97 -0.95
N LEU A 78 -16.70 -5.02 -1.17
CA LEU A 78 -15.84 -4.95 -2.36
C LEU A 78 -14.40 -5.18 -1.92
N ILE A 79 -13.72 -6.11 -2.57
CA ILE A 79 -12.33 -6.44 -2.24
C ILE A 79 -11.49 -6.44 -3.51
N ARG A 80 -10.27 -5.93 -3.42
CA ARG A 80 -9.32 -5.88 -4.53
C ARG A 80 -8.97 -7.29 -5.01
N ALA A 81 -8.66 -7.40 -6.30
CA ALA A 81 -8.19 -8.65 -6.90
C ALA A 81 -6.92 -9.17 -6.19
N PRO A 82 -6.64 -10.48 -6.23
CA PRO A 82 -5.40 -11.05 -5.74
C PRO A 82 -4.17 -10.33 -6.30
N THR A 83 -3.07 -10.30 -5.54
CA THR A 83 -1.80 -9.64 -5.88
C THR A 83 -1.80 -8.11 -5.82
N SER A 84 -2.89 -7.46 -5.44
CA SER A 84 -2.87 -6.03 -5.14
C SER A 84 -2.39 -5.78 -3.71
N HIS A 85 -1.70 -4.65 -3.51
CA HIS A 85 -1.21 -4.25 -2.19
C HIS A 85 -2.36 -4.16 -1.17
N GLU A 86 -3.46 -3.55 -1.53
CA GLU A 86 -4.64 -3.38 -0.66
C GLU A 86 -5.19 -4.73 -0.22
N ARG A 87 -5.19 -5.71 -1.13
CA ARG A 87 -5.61 -7.07 -0.79
C ARG A 87 -4.70 -7.73 0.22
N ASP A 88 -3.39 -7.60 0.03
CA ASP A 88 -2.40 -8.21 0.91
C ASP A 88 -2.48 -7.60 2.33
N VAL A 89 -2.58 -6.28 2.43
CA VAL A 89 -2.77 -5.58 3.71
C VAL A 89 -4.03 -6.05 4.41
N VAL A 90 -5.14 -6.15 3.70
CA VAL A 90 -6.44 -6.56 4.23
C VAL A 90 -6.44 -8.03 4.67
N LEU A 91 -5.89 -8.92 3.86
CA LEU A 91 -5.76 -10.33 4.23
C LEU A 91 -4.92 -10.51 5.48
N LYS A 92 -3.80 -9.79 5.58
CA LYS A 92 -2.89 -9.85 6.73
C LYS A 92 -3.51 -9.25 8.00
N THR A 93 -4.09 -8.05 7.90
CA THR A 93 -4.49 -7.25 9.06
C THR A 93 -5.92 -7.54 9.49
N ILE A 94 -6.86 -7.60 8.54
CA ILE A 94 -8.29 -7.75 8.81
C ILE A 94 -8.68 -9.22 8.88
N TYR A 95 -8.45 -9.97 7.80
CA TYR A 95 -8.84 -11.37 7.74
C TYR A 95 -7.93 -12.28 8.58
N ARG A 96 -6.63 -11.96 8.64
CA ARG A 96 -5.56 -12.81 9.20
C ARG A 96 -5.56 -14.20 8.57
N MET A 97 -5.68 -14.21 7.25
CA MET A 97 -5.78 -15.40 6.42
C MET A 97 -4.86 -15.28 5.21
N SER A 98 -4.35 -16.41 4.76
CA SER A 98 -3.75 -16.52 3.44
C SER A 98 -4.82 -16.50 2.34
N GLU A 99 -4.43 -16.29 1.09
CA GLU A 99 -5.36 -16.30 -0.05
C GLU A 99 -6.15 -17.62 -0.19
N PRO A 100 -5.56 -18.82 -0.05
CA PRO A 100 -6.31 -20.06 -0.03
C PRO A 100 -7.30 -20.17 1.12
N GLN A 101 -6.90 -19.74 2.33
CA GLN A 101 -7.78 -19.74 3.52
C GLN A 101 -8.96 -18.80 3.34
N PHE A 102 -8.73 -17.61 2.78
CA PHE A 102 -9.79 -16.64 2.47
C PHE A 102 -10.82 -17.23 1.51
N ARG A 103 -10.37 -17.86 0.42
CA ARG A 103 -11.28 -18.53 -0.53
C ARG A 103 -12.09 -19.63 0.14
N GLN A 104 -11.42 -20.50 0.90
CA GLN A 104 -12.10 -21.60 1.61
C GLN A 104 -13.08 -21.07 2.66
N TYR A 105 -12.74 -20.00 3.38
CA TYR A 105 -13.63 -19.33 4.33
C TYR A 105 -14.94 -18.90 3.68
N TRP A 106 -14.89 -18.19 2.57
CA TRP A 106 -16.08 -17.70 1.88
C TRP A 106 -16.89 -18.81 1.23
N ILE A 107 -16.24 -19.81 0.62
CA ILE A 107 -16.93 -21.01 0.10
C ILE A 107 -17.72 -21.67 1.23
N SER A 108 -17.10 -21.92 2.37
CA SER A 108 -17.74 -22.56 3.52
C SER A 108 -18.89 -21.71 4.09
N LYS A 109 -18.73 -20.38 4.14
CA LYS A 109 -19.74 -19.48 4.68
C LYS A 109 -20.98 -19.41 3.79
N VAL A 110 -20.79 -19.38 2.47
CA VAL A 110 -21.88 -19.44 1.49
C VAL A 110 -22.56 -20.81 1.51
N PHE A 111 -21.81 -21.89 1.57
CA PHE A 111 -22.35 -23.25 1.62
C PHE A 111 -23.23 -23.49 2.86
N ARG A 112 -22.86 -22.91 4.01
CA ARG A 112 -23.66 -22.97 5.25
C ARG A 112 -24.81 -21.98 5.30
N ALA A 113 -25.07 -21.25 4.20
CA ALA A 113 -26.08 -20.19 4.12
C ALA A 113 -25.90 -19.05 5.16
N GLU A 114 -24.69 -18.88 5.69
CA GLU A 114 -24.33 -17.78 6.59
C GLU A 114 -24.08 -16.45 5.84
N ALA A 115 -23.86 -16.53 4.56
CA ALA A 115 -23.77 -15.40 3.64
C ALA A 115 -24.40 -15.76 2.29
N SER A 116 -25.08 -14.82 1.66
CA SER A 116 -25.68 -15.02 0.33
C SER A 116 -24.64 -15.08 -0.78
N SER A 117 -23.51 -14.45 -0.60
CA SER A 117 -22.38 -14.43 -1.53
C SER A 117 -21.11 -13.98 -0.81
N GLY A 118 -19.95 -14.26 -1.38
CA GLY A 118 -18.68 -13.68 -0.97
C GLY A 118 -18.53 -12.21 -1.40
N PRO A 119 -17.44 -11.55 -1.01
CA PRO A 119 -17.13 -10.21 -1.46
C PRO A 119 -17.00 -10.14 -2.99
N LYS A 120 -17.44 -9.03 -3.57
CA LYS A 120 -17.26 -8.76 -4.99
C LYS A 120 -15.81 -8.36 -5.25
N ILE A 121 -15.20 -8.99 -6.25
CA ILE A 121 -13.81 -8.68 -6.62
C ILE A 121 -13.79 -7.47 -7.55
N VAL A 122 -12.91 -6.52 -7.26
CA VAL A 122 -12.66 -5.32 -8.06
C VAL A 122 -11.20 -5.27 -8.49
N TYR A 123 -10.94 -4.86 -9.74
CA TYR A 123 -9.61 -4.99 -10.36
C TYR A 123 -8.78 -3.71 -10.30
N SER A 124 -9.39 -2.56 -9.99
CA SER A 124 -8.72 -1.28 -9.85
C SER A 124 -9.33 -0.45 -8.71
N ASN A 125 -8.60 0.56 -8.23
CA ASN A 125 -9.13 1.53 -7.28
C ASN A 125 -10.27 2.35 -7.92
N SER A 126 -10.17 2.73 -9.20
CA SER A 126 -11.28 3.36 -9.94
C SER A 126 -12.54 2.52 -9.90
N MET A 127 -12.44 1.24 -10.28
CA MET A 127 -13.59 0.33 -10.25
C MET A 127 -14.18 0.20 -8.84
N ALA A 128 -13.33 0.12 -7.81
CA ALA A 128 -13.79 0.06 -6.43
C ALA A 128 -14.58 1.32 -6.05
N THR A 129 -14.04 2.49 -6.33
CA THR A 129 -14.64 3.78 -5.98
C THR A 129 -15.94 4.05 -6.75
N GLU A 130 -15.97 3.71 -8.04
CA GLU A 130 -17.19 3.80 -8.86
C GLU A 130 -18.31 2.90 -8.32
N LEU A 131 -17.98 1.66 -7.95
CA LEU A 131 -18.96 0.74 -7.38
C LEU A 131 -19.42 1.16 -5.99
N VAL A 132 -18.54 1.78 -5.17
CA VAL A 132 -18.95 2.36 -3.89
C VAL A 132 -19.96 3.48 -4.10
N LEU A 133 -19.77 4.33 -5.09
CA LEU A 133 -20.72 5.38 -5.43
C LEU A 133 -22.03 4.84 -6.02
N ALA A 134 -21.96 3.75 -6.79
CA ALA A 134 -23.14 3.19 -7.47
C ALA A 134 -24.01 2.32 -6.54
N ILE A 135 -23.41 1.59 -5.60
CA ILE A 135 -24.11 0.59 -4.78
C ILE A 135 -24.30 1.13 -3.35
N PRO A 136 -25.53 1.46 -2.93
CA PRO A 136 -25.80 1.84 -1.54
C PRO A 136 -25.37 0.77 -0.55
N GLY A 137 -24.73 1.18 0.56
CA GLY A 137 -24.23 0.30 1.59
C GLY A 137 -22.96 -0.48 1.24
N SER A 138 -22.34 -0.22 0.09
CA SER A 138 -21.06 -0.82 -0.25
C SER A 138 -19.91 -0.20 0.53
N VAL A 139 -18.89 -1.01 0.74
CA VAL A 139 -17.63 -0.64 1.39
C VAL A 139 -16.48 -1.29 0.64
N ALA A 140 -15.40 -0.56 0.46
CA ALA A 140 -14.21 -1.02 -0.23
C ALA A 140 -12.93 -0.65 0.52
N PHE A 141 -11.86 -1.37 0.19
CA PHE A 141 -10.49 -0.99 0.48
C PHE A 141 -9.84 -0.44 -0.78
N VAL A 142 -9.25 0.72 -0.70
CA VAL A 142 -8.55 1.39 -1.81
C VAL A 142 -7.25 2.01 -1.33
N ASP A 143 -6.33 2.29 -2.23
CA ASP A 143 -5.16 3.09 -1.91
C ASP A 143 -5.61 4.47 -1.42
N ALA A 144 -5.10 4.90 -0.26
CA ALA A 144 -5.51 6.15 0.36
C ALA A 144 -5.18 7.38 -0.49
N THR A 145 -4.15 7.29 -1.34
CA THR A 145 -3.75 8.38 -2.25
C THR A 145 -4.66 8.51 -3.46
N GLU A 146 -5.45 7.47 -3.76
CA GLU A 146 -6.35 7.41 -4.92
C GLU A 146 -7.83 7.60 -4.55
N VAL A 147 -8.13 8.02 -3.33
CA VAL A 147 -9.52 8.26 -2.91
C VAL A 147 -10.06 9.52 -3.59
N PRO A 148 -11.09 9.42 -4.45
CA PRO A 148 -11.66 10.57 -5.12
C PRO A 148 -12.51 11.42 -4.18
N LYS A 149 -12.69 12.69 -4.53
CA LYS A 149 -13.70 13.54 -3.89
C LYS A 149 -15.09 12.91 -4.03
N GLY A 150 -15.89 12.99 -2.96
CA GLY A 150 -17.25 12.44 -2.95
C GLY A 150 -17.39 11.09 -2.28
N LEU A 151 -16.30 10.46 -1.85
CA LEU A 151 -16.33 9.33 -0.94
C LEU A 151 -15.96 9.74 0.48
N ARG A 152 -16.47 9.01 1.45
CA ARG A 152 -16.08 9.16 2.85
C ARG A 152 -15.04 8.10 3.19
N VAL A 153 -13.90 8.54 3.73
CA VAL A 153 -12.92 7.66 4.37
C VAL A 153 -13.38 7.43 5.82
N VAL A 154 -13.57 6.18 6.18
CA VAL A 154 -13.94 5.77 7.52
C VAL A 154 -12.70 5.76 8.40
N LYS A 155 -12.77 6.40 9.58
CA LYS A 155 -11.71 6.29 10.59
C LYS A 155 -11.63 4.87 11.13
N ILE A 156 -10.41 4.42 11.42
CA ILE A 156 -10.19 3.15 12.11
C ILE A 156 -9.45 3.45 13.42
N GLU A 157 -10.00 3.03 14.53
CA GLU A 157 -9.51 3.36 15.88
C GLU A 157 -9.36 4.89 16.09
N GLY A 158 -10.23 5.68 15.46
CA GLY A 158 -10.20 7.14 15.50
C GLY A 158 -9.18 7.80 14.58
N THR A 159 -8.37 7.04 13.85
CA THR A 159 -7.29 7.51 12.98
C THR A 159 -7.68 7.45 11.49
N LEU A 160 -7.07 8.28 10.69
CA LEU A 160 -7.19 8.29 9.22
C LEU A 160 -5.87 7.81 8.57
N PRO A 161 -5.90 7.37 7.30
CA PRO A 161 -4.68 7.16 6.53
C PRO A 161 -3.73 8.36 6.62
N GLY A 162 -2.43 8.10 6.74
CA GLY A 162 -1.40 9.11 7.00
C GLY A 162 -1.06 9.30 8.47
N ASP A 163 -1.91 8.85 9.40
CA ASP A 163 -1.61 8.88 10.82
C ASP A 163 -0.60 7.76 11.17
N PRO A 164 0.45 8.03 11.98
CA PRO A 164 1.38 6.99 12.43
C PRO A 164 0.72 5.79 13.11
N ALA A 165 -0.40 6.00 13.80
CA ALA A 165 -1.17 4.96 14.50
C ALA A 165 -2.19 4.23 13.60
N TYR A 166 -2.33 4.63 12.33
CA TYR A 166 -3.28 3.99 11.42
C TYR A 166 -2.92 2.51 11.15
N PRO A 167 -3.85 1.56 11.27
CA PRO A 167 -3.51 0.13 11.30
C PRO A 167 -3.38 -0.53 9.91
N LEU A 168 -3.84 0.07 8.82
CA LEU A 168 -3.84 -0.54 7.49
C LEU A 168 -2.72 0.04 6.60
N LYS A 169 -1.51 -0.50 6.81
CA LYS A 169 -0.27 -0.12 6.10
C LYS A 169 0.33 -1.27 5.31
#